data_2f124f02189dc0511e3f3f6b0690d578
#
_entry.id   2f124f02189dc0511e3f3f6b0690d578
#
_cell.length_a   1.000
_cell.length_b   1.000
_cell.length_c   1.000
_cell.angle_alpha   90.00
_cell.angle_beta   90.00
_cell.angle_gamma   90.00
#
_symmetry.space_group_name_H-M   'P 1'
#
loop_
_entity.id
_entity.type
_entity.pdbx_description
1 polymer ?
#
loop_
_entity_poly.entity_id
_entity_poly.type
_entity_poly.pdbx_seq_one_letter_code
_entity_poly.pdbx_strand_id
1 'polypeptide(L)'
;REIVWTSGATESDNLAIKGAAYFYKGKGQHILTSSIEHKAVLDSCRQLEREGYEVTYLEPGSDGLITPDLVADGLRDDTILVSIMHANNEIGTVNDIEGIGEVTRAKGVIFHVDAAQSAGKVEIDVEKMKVDLLSLSAHKMYGPKGIGALYVGRKPRIRLQALIHGGGHERGMRSGTLATHQIVGMGEAANIAK
;
A
#
# COMPACT_ATOMS: atom_id res chain seq x y z
N ARG A 1 16.71 -1.85 4.29
CA ARG A 1 16.71 -2.03 2.81
C ARG A 1 15.32 -2.40 2.25
N GLU A 2 14.27 -2.17 3.01
CA GLU A 2 12.87 -2.46 2.64
C GLU A 2 12.08 -1.19 2.31
N ILE A 3 12.69 -0.04 2.45
CA ILE A 3 12.10 1.25 2.11
C ILE A 3 12.50 1.64 0.68
N VAL A 4 11.52 2.13 -0.07
CA VAL A 4 11.66 2.80 -1.38
C VAL A 4 11.14 4.22 -1.21
N TRP A 5 11.99 5.21 -1.48
CA TRP A 5 11.61 6.62 -1.38
C TRP A 5 10.77 7.06 -2.58
N THR A 6 9.69 7.77 -2.31
CA THR A 6 8.73 8.29 -3.28
C THR A 6 8.46 9.77 -3.03
N SER A 7 7.67 10.40 -3.88
CA SER A 7 7.26 11.80 -3.70
C SER A 7 6.09 11.99 -2.72
N GLY A 8 5.50 10.90 -2.22
CA GLY A 8 4.36 10.90 -1.31
C GLY A 8 3.57 9.60 -1.39
N ALA A 9 2.52 9.45 -0.57
CA ALA A 9 1.68 8.25 -0.54
C ALA A 9 1.05 7.95 -1.91
N THR A 10 0.62 8.96 -2.66
CA THR A 10 0.04 8.75 -4.00
C THR A 10 0.99 8.01 -4.94
N GLU A 11 2.29 8.36 -4.97
CA GLU A 11 3.28 7.62 -5.76
C GLU A 11 3.52 6.23 -5.17
N SER A 12 3.56 6.11 -3.83
CA SER A 12 3.72 4.82 -3.16
C SER A 12 2.58 3.85 -3.49
N ASP A 13 1.32 4.31 -3.44
CA ASP A 13 0.14 3.51 -3.79
C ASP A 13 0.17 3.07 -5.26
N ASN A 14 0.50 4.00 -6.17
CA ASN A 14 0.65 3.66 -7.59
C ASN A 14 1.73 2.59 -7.79
N LEU A 15 2.90 2.75 -7.15
CA LEU A 15 4.00 1.80 -7.28
C LEU A 15 3.64 0.44 -6.65
N ALA A 16 2.98 0.44 -5.50
CA ALA A 16 2.53 -0.79 -4.84
C ALA A 16 1.52 -1.53 -5.71
N ILE A 17 0.43 -0.86 -6.10
CA ILE A 17 -0.72 -1.47 -6.78
C ILE A 17 -0.35 -1.85 -8.22
N LYS A 18 0.08 -0.88 -9.03
CA LYS A 18 0.43 -1.13 -10.43
C LYS A 18 1.69 -1.96 -10.56
N GLY A 19 2.72 -1.66 -9.76
CA GLY A 19 3.98 -2.41 -9.80
C GLY A 19 3.80 -3.88 -9.44
N ALA A 20 2.95 -4.21 -8.45
CA ALA A 20 2.59 -5.57 -8.12
C ALA A 20 1.74 -6.20 -9.23
N ALA A 21 0.68 -5.53 -9.68
CA ALA A 21 -0.20 -6.03 -10.73
C ALA A 21 0.59 -6.42 -11.99
N TYR A 22 1.46 -5.54 -12.48
CA TYR A 22 2.26 -5.82 -13.67
C TYR A 22 3.25 -6.95 -13.46
N PHE A 23 3.92 -7.00 -12.30
CA PHE A 23 4.90 -8.05 -12.04
C PHE A 23 4.25 -9.43 -11.89
N TYR A 24 3.07 -9.50 -11.23
CA TYR A 24 2.39 -10.75 -10.93
C TYR A 24 1.28 -11.12 -11.93
N LYS A 25 1.15 -10.42 -13.04
CA LYS A 25 0.12 -10.66 -14.09
C LYS A 25 0.01 -12.12 -14.52
N GLY A 26 1.13 -12.85 -14.53
CA GLY A 26 1.14 -14.29 -14.87
C GLY A 26 0.53 -15.21 -13.81
N LYS A 27 0.24 -14.70 -12.59
CA LYS A 27 -0.40 -15.48 -11.51
C LYS A 27 -1.91 -15.26 -11.43
N GLY A 28 -2.40 -14.12 -11.92
CA GLY A 28 -3.80 -13.74 -11.87
C GLY A 28 -3.97 -12.28 -12.27
N GLN A 29 -5.21 -11.84 -12.37
CA GLN A 29 -5.55 -10.48 -12.78
C GLN A 29 -6.64 -9.85 -11.90
N HIS A 30 -6.95 -10.47 -10.75
CA HIS A 30 -7.92 -9.92 -9.82
C HIS A 30 -7.26 -9.15 -8.68
N ILE A 31 -7.82 -7.99 -8.36
CA ILE A 31 -7.43 -7.09 -7.27
C ILE A 31 -8.64 -6.86 -6.37
N LEU A 32 -8.45 -6.93 -5.07
CA LEU A 32 -9.46 -6.64 -4.07
C LEU A 32 -9.10 -5.36 -3.32
N THR A 33 -10.04 -4.43 -3.23
CA THR A 33 -9.86 -3.17 -2.50
C THR A 33 -11.18 -2.73 -1.87
N SER A 34 -11.24 -1.58 -1.18
CA SER A 34 -12.49 -1.05 -0.66
C SER A 34 -13.00 0.15 -1.46
N SER A 35 -14.32 0.38 -1.43
CA SER A 35 -14.96 1.53 -2.10
C SER A 35 -14.63 2.87 -1.44
N ILE A 36 -14.16 2.86 -0.19
CA ILE A 36 -13.83 4.04 0.62
C ILE A 36 -12.33 4.35 0.70
N GLU A 37 -11.52 3.74 -0.17
CA GLU A 37 -10.09 4.03 -0.27
C GLU A 37 -9.83 5.47 -0.74
N HIS A 38 -8.65 5.99 -0.45
CA HIS A 38 -8.18 7.25 -1.03
C HIS A 38 -8.14 7.16 -2.57
N LYS A 39 -8.38 8.29 -3.26
CA LYS A 39 -8.38 8.36 -4.74
C LYS A 39 -7.10 7.79 -5.37
N ALA A 40 -5.95 7.89 -4.71
CA ALA A 40 -4.70 7.32 -5.21
C ALA A 40 -4.79 5.79 -5.41
N VAL A 41 -5.50 5.09 -4.53
CA VAL A 41 -5.80 3.65 -4.65
C VAL A 41 -6.88 3.42 -5.69
N LEU A 42 -8.05 4.09 -5.55
CA LEU A 42 -9.19 3.90 -6.45
C LEU A 42 -8.85 4.18 -7.92
N ASP A 43 -8.15 5.28 -8.21
CA ASP A 43 -7.82 5.65 -9.58
C ASP A 43 -6.70 4.76 -10.15
N SER A 44 -5.81 4.22 -9.29
CA SER A 44 -4.84 3.19 -9.71
C SER A 44 -5.54 1.89 -10.08
N CYS A 45 -6.54 1.46 -9.32
CA CYS A 45 -7.37 0.29 -9.62
C CYS A 45 -8.18 0.51 -10.92
N ARG A 46 -8.85 1.66 -11.06
CA ARG A 46 -9.58 2.01 -12.30
C ARG A 46 -8.69 2.04 -13.53
N GLN A 47 -7.43 2.45 -13.39
CA GLN A 47 -6.49 2.38 -14.51
C GLN A 47 -6.17 0.93 -14.88
N LEU A 48 -5.99 0.05 -13.89
CA LEU A 48 -5.76 -1.37 -14.14
C LEU A 48 -6.98 -2.06 -14.77
N GLU A 49 -8.22 -1.67 -14.42
CA GLU A 49 -9.44 -2.14 -15.09
C GLU A 49 -9.41 -1.82 -16.60
N ARG A 50 -8.98 -0.60 -16.99
CA ARG A 50 -8.81 -0.23 -18.39
C ARG A 50 -7.74 -1.06 -19.12
N GLU A 51 -6.83 -1.66 -18.37
CA GLU A 51 -5.74 -2.51 -18.85
C GLU A 51 -6.10 -4.01 -18.82
N GLY A 52 -7.35 -4.33 -18.45
CA GLY A 52 -7.91 -5.68 -18.48
C GLY A 52 -7.77 -6.48 -17.16
N TYR A 53 -7.46 -5.80 -16.05
CA TYR A 53 -7.58 -6.41 -14.71
C TYR A 53 -9.03 -6.36 -14.23
N GLU A 54 -9.39 -7.26 -13.34
CA GLU A 54 -10.67 -7.23 -12.62
C GLU A 54 -10.46 -6.68 -11.21
N VAL A 55 -11.33 -5.77 -10.78
CA VAL A 55 -11.25 -5.17 -9.44
C VAL A 55 -12.57 -5.36 -8.72
N THR A 56 -12.51 -5.94 -7.52
CA THR A 56 -13.64 -5.96 -6.60
C THR A 56 -13.46 -4.85 -5.57
N TYR A 57 -14.47 -3.98 -5.46
CA TYR A 57 -14.54 -2.93 -4.47
C TYR A 57 -15.46 -3.37 -3.33
N LEU A 58 -14.91 -3.69 -2.17
CA LEU A 58 -15.67 -4.06 -0.99
C LEU A 58 -16.41 -2.86 -0.43
N GLU A 59 -17.69 -3.03 -0.16
CA GLU A 59 -18.48 -2.02 0.55
C GLU A 59 -18.31 -2.21 2.05
N PRO A 60 -17.95 -1.16 2.82
CA PRO A 60 -17.81 -1.27 4.26
C PRO A 60 -19.16 -1.54 4.93
N GLY A 61 -19.11 -2.09 6.14
CA GLY A 61 -20.28 -2.19 7.00
C GLY A 61 -20.84 -0.80 7.39
N SER A 62 -21.98 -0.79 8.08
CA SER A 62 -22.60 0.46 8.57
C SER A 62 -21.71 1.24 9.58
N ASP A 63 -20.71 0.58 10.13
CA ASP A 63 -19.66 1.14 10.99
C ASP A 63 -18.46 1.72 10.21
N GLY A 64 -18.46 1.57 8.89
CA GLY A 64 -17.39 2.03 8.01
C GLY A 64 -16.13 1.14 8.02
N LEU A 65 -16.24 -0.10 8.53
CA LEU A 65 -15.11 -1.02 8.61
C LEU A 65 -15.11 -2.03 7.46
N ILE A 66 -13.91 -2.40 7.02
CA ILE A 66 -13.63 -3.57 6.19
C ILE A 66 -13.12 -4.67 7.11
N THR A 67 -13.91 -5.71 7.29
CA THR A 67 -13.57 -6.81 8.19
C THR A 67 -12.73 -7.89 7.50
N PRO A 68 -11.97 -8.72 8.26
CA PRO A 68 -11.27 -9.88 7.71
C PRO A 68 -12.21 -10.84 6.96
N ASP A 69 -13.43 -11.08 7.47
CA ASP A 69 -14.42 -11.94 6.83
C ASP A 69 -14.86 -11.39 5.48
N LEU A 70 -15.11 -10.07 5.40
CA LEU A 70 -15.47 -9.44 4.14
C LEU A 70 -14.36 -9.55 3.09
N VAL A 71 -13.10 -9.45 3.52
CA VAL A 71 -11.94 -9.68 2.65
C VAL A 71 -11.89 -11.16 2.22
N ALA A 72 -12.07 -12.10 3.16
CA ALA A 72 -12.04 -13.53 2.85
C ALA A 72 -13.10 -13.92 1.81
N ASP A 73 -14.32 -13.40 1.94
CA ASP A 73 -15.43 -13.65 1.01
C ASP A 73 -15.18 -13.04 -0.38
N GLY A 74 -14.44 -11.93 -0.46
CA GLY A 74 -14.09 -11.27 -1.72
C GLY A 74 -12.90 -11.89 -2.46
N LEU A 75 -12.12 -12.78 -1.82
CA LEU A 75 -10.96 -13.42 -2.44
C LEU A 75 -11.37 -14.44 -3.49
N ARG A 76 -10.65 -14.44 -4.62
CA ARG A 76 -10.77 -15.40 -5.72
C ARG A 76 -9.45 -16.15 -5.91
N ASP A 77 -9.47 -17.25 -6.65
CA ASP A 77 -8.27 -18.05 -6.95
C ASP A 77 -7.23 -17.26 -7.77
N ASP A 78 -7.70 -16.30 -8.57
CA ASP A 78 -6.85 -15.40 -9.38
C ASP A 78 -6.56 -14.06 -8.72
N THR A 79 -6.90 -13.88 -7.43
CA THR A 79 -6.57 -12.66 -6.68
C THR A 79 -5.07 -12.58 -6.43
N ILE A 80 -4.44 -11.51 -6.91
CA ILE A 80 -2.99 -11.27 -6.75
C ILE A 80 -2.66 -10.22 -5.70
N LEU A 81 -3.60 -9.32 -5.42
CA LEU A 81 -3.39 -8.18 -4.52
C LEU A 81 -4.66 -7.85 -3.75
N VAL A 82 -4.51 -7.61 -2.47
CA VAL A 82 -5.48 -6.94 -1.60
C VAL A 82 -4.89 -5.58 -1.20
N SER A 83 -5.65 -4.50 -1.35
CA SER A 83 -5.24 -3.16 -0.96
C SER A 83 -6.31 -2.54 -0.06
N ILE A 84 -6.03 -2.38 1.23
CA ILE A 84 -6.95 -1.82 2.23
C ILE A 84 -6.22 -0.77 3.06
N MET A 85 -6.81 0.42 3.20
CA MET A 85 -6.24 1.47 4.04
C MET A 85 -6.33 1.13 5.52
N HIS A 86 -5.31 1.53 6.30
CA HIS A 86 -5.30 1.28 7.74
C HIS A 86 -6.27 2.19 8.49
N ALA A 87 -6.21 3.50 8.22
CA ALA A 87 -7.13 4.48 8.81
C ALA A 87 -7.76 5.34 7.72
N ASN A 88 -9.09 5.48 7.75
CA ASN A 88 -9.78 6.25 6.74
C ASN A 88 -9.60 7.76 6.97
N ASN A 89 -9.32 8.49 5.89
CA ASN A 89 -9.03 9.92 5.93
C ASN A 89 -10.27 10.82 6.10
N GLU A 90 -11.48 10.31 5.91
CA GLU A 90 -12.72 11.08 5.98
C GLU A 90 -13.53 10.76 7.23
N ILE A 91 -13.73 9.46 7.52
CA ILE A 91 -14.58 9.02 8.64
C ILE A 91 -13.79 8.56 9.86
N GLY A 92 -12.46 8.39 9.73
CA GLY A 92 -11.56 8.07 10.86
C GLY A 92 -11.62 6.64 11.37
N THR A 93 -12.31 5.73 10.68
CA THR A 93 -12.32 4.30 11.04
C THR A 93 -10.92 3.70 10.90
N VAL A 94 -10.60 2.74 11.77
CA VAL A 94 -9.32 2.01 11.76
C VAL A 94 -9.63 0.53 11.53
N ASN A 95 -9.15 -0.01 10.42
CA ASN A 95 -9.37 -1.40 10.02
C ASN A 95 -8.47 -2.37 10.79
N ASP A 96 -8.93 -3.58 11.02
CA ASP A 96 -8.14 -4.69 11.58
C ASP A 96 -7.16 -5.25 10.53
N ILE A 97 -6.02 -4.55 10.38
CA ILE A 97 -4.98 -4.91 9.42
C ILE A 97 -4.32 -6.26 9.78
N GLU A 98 -4.20 -6.58 11.07
CA GLU A 98 -3.64 -7.87 11.50
C GLU A 98 -4.54 -9.03 11.06
N GLY A 99 -5.84 -8.95 11.34
CA GLY A 99 -6.81 -9.96 10.91
C GLY A 99 -6.90 -10.11 9.38
N ILE A 100 -6.88 -8.98 8.65
CA ILE A 100 -6.84 -9.01 7.17
C ILE A 100 -5.53 -9.64 6.68
N GLY A 101 -4.41 -9.33 7.32
CA GLY A 101 -3.10 -9.90 7.01
C GLY A 101 -3.04 -11.41 7.22
N GLU A 102 -3.72 -11.96 8.24
CA GLU A 102 -3.88 -13.41 8.43
C GLU A 102 -4.58 -14.05 7.22
N VAL A 103 -5.71 -13.46 6.80
CA VAL A 103 -6.51 -13.94 5.66
C VAL A 103 -5.69 -13.93 4.37
N THR A 104 -5.06 -12.83 4.03
CA THR A 104 -4.28 -12.68 2.81
C THR A 104 -3.06 -13.59 2.79
N ARG A 105 -2.37 -13.72 3.93
CA ARG A 105 -1.20 -14.59 4.10
C ARG A 105 -1.57 -16.06 3.95
N ALA A 106 -2.69 -16.50 4.49
CA ALA A 106 -3.18 -17.86 4.37
C ALA A 106 -3.49 -18.26 2.91
N LYS A 107 -3.88 -17.29 2.09
CA LYS A 107 -4.17 -17.46 0.66
C LYS A 107 -2.97 -17.17 -0.26
N GLY A 108 -1.85 -16.71 0.28
CA GLY A 108 -0.66 -16.35 -0.50
C GLY A 108 -0.85 -15.14 -1.41
N VAL A 109 -1.81 -14.27 -1.08
CA VAL A 109 -2.12 -13.03 -1.79
C VAL A 109 -1.29 -11.88 -1.22
N ILE A 110 -0.78 -11.00 -2.07
CA ILE A 110 -0.01 -9.81 -1.64
C ILE A 110 -0.94 -8.85 -0.90
N PHE A 111 -0.49 -8.36 0.24
CA PHE A 111 -1.22 -7.40 1.04
C PHE A 111 -0.55 -6.02 1.05
N HIS A 112 -1.22 -5.04 0.46
CA HIS A 112 -0.86 -3.62 0.48
C HIS A 112 -1.74 -2.86 1.45
N VAL A 113 -1.13 -1.95 2.22
CA VAL A 113 -1.82 -1.07 3.17
C VAL A 113 -1.45 0.38 2.88
N ASP A 114 -2.45 1.22 2.60
CA ASP A 114 -2.26 2.67 2.67
C ASP A 114 -2.28 3.11 4.15
N ALA A 115 -1.11 3.44 4.66
CA ALA A 115 -0.91 3.91 6.04
C ALA A 115 -0.66 5.42 6.13
N ALA A 116 -1.01 6.20 5.10
CA ALA A 116 -0.77 7.64 5.09
C ALA A 116 -1.42 8.35 6.28
N GLN A 117 -2.59 7.92 6.74
CA GLN A 117 -3.28 8.53 7.87
C GLN A 117 -2.90 7.93 9.22
N SER A 118 -2.46 6.68 9.28
CA SER A 118 -2.17 5.97 10.53
C SER A 118 -0.72 6.11 10.97
N ALA A 119 0.23 6.26 10.04
CA ALA A 119 1.65 6.36 10.38
C ALA A 119 1.93 7.52 11.36
N GLY A 120 2.62 7.20 12.45
CA GLY A 120 2.90 8.15 13.54
C GLY A 120 1.72 8.49 14.45
N LYS A 121 0.57 7.78 14.32
CA LYS A 121 -0.63 7.98 15.14
C LYS A 121 -1.18 6.69 15.71
N VAL A 122 -1.02 5.60 14.98
CA VAL A 122 -1.44 4.24 15.37
C VAL A 122 -0.20 3.36 15.27
N GLU A 123 -0.08 2.40 16.19
CA GLU A 123 1.01 1.43 16.14
C GLU A 123 0.96 0.61 14.85
N ILE A 124 2.10 0.48 14.19
CA ILE A 124 2.26 -0.31 12.96
C ILE A 124 3.45 -1.25 13.13
N ASP A 125 3.15 -2.54 13.15
CA ASP A 125 4.14 -3.62 13.07
C ASP A 125 3.87 -4.45 11.81
N VAL A 126 4.66 -4.23 10.78
CA VAL A 126 4.46 -4.85 9.46
C VAL A 126 4.65 -6.37 9.49
N GLU A 127 5.45 -6.91 10.42
CA GLU A 127 5.63 -8.36 10.57
C GLU A 127 4.43 -8.99 11.26
N LYS A 128 3.97 -8.40 12.38
CA LYS A 128 2.79 -8.84 13.10
C LYS A 128 1.54 -8.74 12.24
N MET A 129 1.35 -7.62 11.56
CA MET A 129 0.23 -7.35 10.66
C MET A 129 0.34 -8.08 9.30
N LYS A 130 1.44 -8.81 9.04
CA LYS A 130 1.72 -9.55 7.79
C LYS A 130 1.59 -8.71 6.53
N VAL A 131 1.92 -7.42 6.63
CA VAL A 131 1.86 -6.48 5.51
C VAL A 131 3.05 -6.69 4.57
N ASP A 132 2.78 -6.80 3.28
CA ASP A 132 3.80 -6.97 2.25
C ASP A 132 4.26 -5.64 1.64
N LEU A 133 3.34 -4.68 1.52
CA LEU A 133 3.56 -3.34 0.98
C LEU A 133 2.84 -2.32 1.87
N LEU A 134 3.53 -1.21 2.24
CA LEU A 134 2.93 -0.18 3.08
C LEU A 134 3.28 1.22 2.55
N SER A 135 2.27 2.01 2.24
CA SER A 135 2.44 3.39 1.75
C SER A 135 2.46 4.40 2.88
N LEU A 136 3.42 5.32 2.82
CA LEU A 136 3.67 6.33 3.85
C LEU A 136 3.80 7.73 3.22
N SER A 137 3.38 8.77 3.96
CA SER A 137 3.55 10.16 3.58
C SER A 137 4.08 11.01 4.73
N ALA A 138 5.19 11.72 4.53
CA ALA A 138 5.81 12.51 5.57
C ALA A 138 4.91 13.63 6.10
N HIS A 139 4.21 14.35 5.21
CA HIS A 139 3.39 15.50 5.64
C HIS A 139 2.17 15.14 6.50
N LYS A 140 1.79 13.86 6.54
CA LYS A 140 0.70 13.37 7.40
C LYS A 140 1.18 13.05 8.83
N MET A 141 2.51 12.97 9.05
CA MET A 141 3.15 12.89 10.36
C MET A 141 4.02 14.13 10.66
N TYR A 142 3.55 15.29 10.19
CA TYR A 142 4.16 16.62 10.41
C TYR A 142 5.56 16.80 9.81
N GLY A 143 5.96 15.92 8.90
CA GLY A 143 7.18 16.01 8.11
C GLY A 143 7.01 16.87 6.85
N PRO A 144 8.07 16.95 6.01
CA PRO A 144 8.03 17.76 4.79
C PRO A 144 7.05 17.22 3.75
N LYS A 145 6.45 18.13 2.97
CA LYS A 145 5.68 17.80 1.76
C LYS A 145 6.63 17.34 0.65
N GLY A 146 6.13 16.54 -0.26
CA GLY A 146 6.88 16.10 -1.45
C GLY A 146 7.79 14.90 -1.20
N ILE A 147 7.65 14.22 -0.06
CA ILE A 147 8.36 12.98 0.27
C ILE A 147 7.39 11.98 0.90
N GLY A 148 7.54 10.73 0.50
CA GLY A 148 6.89 9.57 1.07
C GLY A 148 7.79 8.34 0.96
N ALA A 149 7.28 7.21 1.36
CA ALA A 149 7.99 5.95 1.30
C ALA A 149 7.02 4.80 1.03
N LEU A 150 7.51 3.79 0.33
CA LEU A 150 6.88 2.48 0.22
C LEU A 150 7.74 1.46 0.95
N TYR A 151 7.18 0.82 1.98
CA TYR A 151 7.75 -0.42 2.51
C TYR A 151 7.51 -1.56 1.53
N VAL A 152 8.53 -2.34 1.24
CA VAL A 152 8.48 -3.52 0.36
C VAL A 152 9.06 -4.72 1.10
N GLY A 153 8.19 -5.64 1.49
CA GLY A 153 8.53 -6.82 2.28
C GLY A 153 9.55 -7.74 1.62
N ARG A 154 10.37 -8.37 2.43
CA ARG A 154 11.40 -9.33 1.98
C ARG A 154 11.12 -10.77 2.39
N LYS A 155 10.14 -10.98 3.25
CA LYS A 155 9.72 -12.30 3.74
C LYS A 155 8.18 -12.36 3.80
N PRO A 156 7.51 -12.83 2.74
CA PRO A 156 8.04 -13.26 1.44
C PRO A 156 8.66 -12.10 0.66
N ARG A 157 9.56 -12.41 -0.28
CA ARG A 157 10.19 -11.38 -1.11
C ARG A 157 9.19 -10.86 -2.14
N ILE A 158 8.74 -9.64 -1.96
CA ILE A 158 7.88 -8.95 -2.92
C ILE A 158 8.72 -8.32 -4.03
N ARG A 159 8.22 -8.39 -5.26
CA ARG A 159 8.79 -7.74 -6.44
C ARG A 159 7.78 -6.81 -7.06
N LEU A 160 8.27 -5.71 -7.57
CA LEU A 160 7.49 -4.69 -8.23
C LEU A 160 8.09 -4.38 -9.60
N GLN A 161 7.25 -4.16 -10.59
CA GLN A 161 7.67 -3.53 -11.83
C GLN A 161 7.79 -2.02 -11.59
N ALA A 162 8.91 -1.43 -11.97
CA ALA A 162 9.12 0.01 -11.84
C ALA A 162 8.12 0.79 -12.73
N LEU A 163 7.61 1.90 -12.21
CA LEU A 163 6.78 2.85 -12.97
C LEU A 163 7.60 4.02 -13.50
N ILE A 164 8.71 4.36 -12.84
CA ILE A 164 9.62 5.44 -13.24
C ILE A 164 10.99 4.82 -13.54
N HIS A 165 11.42 4.96 -14.79
CA HIS A 165 12.67 4.40 -15.30
C HIS A 165 13.76 5.46 -15.35
N GLY A 166 15.05 5.05 -15.30
CA GLY A 166 16.20 5.95 -15.34
C GLY A 166 17.42 5.35 -14.65
N GLY A 167 18.09 6.10 -13.78
CA GLY A 167 19.39 5.76 -13.16
C GLY A 167 19.43 4.59 -12.18
N GLY A 168 18.39 3.75 -12.09
CA GLY A 168 18.39 2.54 -11.27
C GLY A 168 18.36 2.77 -9.76
N HIS A 169 17.98 3.97 -9.30
CA HIS A 169 17.84 4.26 -7.89
C HIS A 169 16.80 3.35 -7.24
N GLU A 170 16.82 3.28 -5.92
CA GLU A 170 15.91 2.43 -5.14
C GLU A 170 15.90 0.97 -5.62
N ARG A 171 17.08 0.44 -5.93
CA ARG A 171 17.27 -0.95 -6.40
C ARG A 171 16.51 -1.25 -7.71
N GLY A 172 16.34 -0.22 -8.55
CA GLY A 172 15.62 -0.31 -9.82
C GLY A 172 14.09 -0.21 -9.70
N MET A 173 13.54 -0.08 -8.49
CA MET A 173 12.08 0.02 -8.30
C MET A 173 11.55 1.44 -8.53
N ARG A 174 12.38 2.46 -8.28
CA ARG A 174 11.99 3.86 -8.50
C ARG A 174 13.21 4.70 -8.83
N SER A 175 13.34 5.10 -10.08
CA SER A 175 14.45 5.95 -10.53
C SER A 175 14.19 7.42 -10.28
N GLY A 176 15.28 8.18 -10.10
CA GLY A 176 15.27 9.63 -9.85
C GLY A 176 16.18 9.98 -8.69
N THR A 177 16.92 11.08 -8.82
CA THR A 177 17.81 11.56 -7.76
C THR A 177 17.02 11.77 -6.47
N LEU A 178 17.55 11.24 -5.37
CA LEU A 178 16.89 11.28 -4.07
C LEU A 178 16.89 12.69 -3.49
N ALA A 179 15.74 13.13 -2.99
CA ALA A 179 15.58 14.38 -2.24
C ALA A 179 16.09 14.21 -0.80
N THR A 180 17.42 14.16 -0.62
CA THR A 180 18.06 13.75 0.64
C THR A 180 17.65 14.59 1.84
N HIS A 181 17.46 15.89 1.68
CA HIS A 181 16.99 16.80 2.73
C HIS A 181 15.56 16.47 3.18
N GLN A 182 14.68 16.09 2.26
CA GLN A 182 13.31 15.67 2.60
C GLN A 182 13.28 14.29 3.26
N ILE A 183 14.15 13.37 2.83
CA ILE A 183 14.31 12.04 3.44
C ILE A 183 14.73 12.18 4.90
N VAL A 184 15.72 13.05 5.19
CA VAL A 184 16.15 13.35 6.56
C VAL A 184 14.99 13.92 7.37
N GLY A 185 14.24 14.89 6.80
CA GLY A 185 13.06 15.47 7.44
C GLY A 185 11.95 14.45 7.71
N MET A 186 11.70 13.50 6.80
CA MET A 186 10.76 12.41 7.04
C MET A 186 11.24 11.46 8.14
N GLY A 187 12.55 11.16 8.16
CA GLY A 187 13.14 10.33 9.22
C GLY A 187 13.00 10.97 10.60
N GLU A 188 13.25 12.27 10.71
CA GLU A 188 13.08 12.99 11.98
C GLU A 188 11.60 13.08 12.39
N ALA A 189 10.68 13.34 11.45
CA ALA A 189 9.25 13.31 11.75
C ALA A 189 8.78 11.95 12.28
N ALA A 190 9.26 10.87 11.68
CA ALA A 190 8.97 9.51 12.17
C ALA A 190 9.58 9.23 13.55
N ASN A 191 10.77 9.77 13.84
CA ASN A 191 11.42 9.64 15.14
C ASN A 191 10.65 10.38 16.24
N ILE A 192 10.13 11.59 15.95
CA ILE A 192 9.32 12.38 16.89
C ILE A 192 7.95 11.74 17.13
N ALA A 193 7.38 11.09 16.11
CA ALA A 193 6.06 10.45 16.20
C ALA A 193 6.07 9.09 16.95
N LYS A 194 7.25 8.57 17.26
CA LYS A 194 7.47 7.31 17.97
C LYS A 194 7.25 7.48 19.49
#